data_d4813d862b888927df70eec957e6c569
#
_entry.id   d4813d862b888927df70eec957e6c569
#
_cell.length_a   1.000
_cell.length_b   1.000
_cell.length_c   1.000
_cell.angle_alpha   90.00
_cell.angle_beta   90.00
_cell.angle_gamma   90.00
#
_symmetry.space_group_name_H-M   'P 1'
#
loop_
_entity.id
_entity.type
_entity.pdbx_description
1 polymer ?
#
loop_
_entity_poly.entity_id
_entity_poly.type
_entity_poly.pdbx_seq_one_letter_code
_entity_poly.pdbx_strand_id
1 'polypeptide(L)'
;MHSSSMGLFREYRSRDTTPFGSSYFVNTSPCPPVEEEAASRMANSNKSLLEGIAKLFNNTAHADVKIQIGQYELPAHSVVLASQSAFFQKALSESFHEGNTKQFHFKEDSAHAHWRVFEYMYTGNYTELPVQLLGTHDDDELVKDVRVYVTAEFFMLDNLKQLALERFRSKLEELWVSELLFDCIREIYASTTPLEVGLRNAVVEVAAVRRNDLWGKVAFQNLLHDGGDFAVDLLGKFCSR
;
A
#
# COMPACT_ATOMS: atom_id res chain seq x y z
N MET A 1 64.24 32.72 -35.90
CA MET A 1 64.40 31.99 -37.14
C MET A 1 63.01 31.67 -37.62
N HIS A 2 62.45 32.50 -38.47
CA HIS A 2 62.11 32.32 -39.86
C HIS A 2 61.06 31.28 -40.12
N SER A 3 59.90 31.42 -40.82
CA SER A 3 59.54 32.32 -41.88
C SER A 3 58.08 32.00 -42.22
N SER A 4 57.14 32.91 -42.24
CA SER A 4 56.39 33.48 -43.37
C SER A 4 56.04 32.59 -44.57
N SER A 5 54.77 32.56 -44.95
CA SER A 5 54.22 32.85 -46.29
C SER A 5 52.72 32.53 -46.31
N MET A 6 51.79 33.37 -46.39
CA MET A 6 51.23 34.29 -47.42
C MET A 6 50.77 33.62 -48.74
N GLY A 7 49.47 33.83 -49.03
CA GLY A 7 48.90 33.95 -50.36
C GLY A 7 47.84 32.90 -50.69
N LEU A 8 46.71 33.12 -51.31
CA LEU A 8 46.19 34.21 -52.13
C LEU A 8 44.66 34.00 -52.31
N PHE A 9 43.93 35.06 -52.32
CA PHE A 9 42.53 35.22 -52.75
C PHE A 9 42.24 34.67 -54.17
N ARG A 10 41.03 34.09 -54.29
CA ARG A 10 40.29 34.25 -55.55
C ARG A 10 38.79 34.26 -55.33
N GLU A 11 38.18 35.42 -55.47
CA GLU A 11 36.76 35.67 -55.75
C GLU A 11 36.36 35.00 -57.05
N TYR A 12 35.16 34.44 -57.07
CA TYR A 12 34.35 34.31 -58.27
C TYR A 12 32.90 34.68 -57.98
N ARG A 13 32.44 35.69 -58.67
CA ARG A 13 31.14 36.35 -58.60
C ARG A 13 30.19 35.75 -59.62
N SER A 14 28.92 35.61 -59.19
CA SER A 14 27.63 35.78 -59.90
C SER A 14 27.16 34.74 -60.93
N ARG A 15 25.94 34.26 -60.81
CA ARG A 15 24.72 34.80 -61.38
C ARG A 15 23.47 34.08 -60.98
N ASP A 16 22.40 34.84 -60.75
CA ASP A 16 21.03 34.56 -60.53
C ASP A 16 20.41 33.44 -61.36
N THR A 17 19.49 32.70 -60.77
CA THR A 17 18.08 32.58 -61.18
C THR A 17 17.21 31.84 -60.17
N THR A 18 16.12 32.46 -59.74
CA THR A 18 14.97 32.01 -59.00
C THR A 18 14.07 31.09 -59.85
N PRO A 19 12.92 30.59 -59.39
CA PRO A 19 12.43 30.08 -58.08
C PRO A 19 11.67 28.77 -58.28
N PHE A 20 11.60 27.91 -57.26
CA PHE A 20 10.41 27.06 -57.08
C PHE A 20 10.27 26.72 -55.59
N GLY A 21 9.25 27.30 -55.01
CA GLY A 21 8.84 26.97 -53.65
C GLY A 21 8.25 25.57 -53.58
N SER A 22 8.71 24.81 -52.61
CA SER A 22 7.97 23.72 -52.02
C SER A 22 8.37 23.62 -50.55
N SER A 23 7.59 24.26 -49.71
CA SER A 23 7.71 24.14 -48.25
C SER A 23 7.23 22.75 -47.84
N TYR A 24 8.14 21.81 -47.77
CA TYR A 24 7.90 20.60 -46.98
C TYR A 24 8.06 20.99 -45.53
N PHE A 25 6.94 21.21 -44.84
CA PHE A 25 6.89 21.15 -43.39
C PHE A 25 7.20 19.72 -43.00
N VAL A 26 8.46 19.43 -42.72
CA VAL A 26 8.86 18.21 -41.96
C VAL A 26 8.40 18.46 -40.54
N ASN A 27 7.28 17.82 -40.19
CA ASN A 27 6.77 17.79 -38.83
C ASN A 27 7.71 16.84 -38.03
N THR A 28 8.87 17.37 -37.64
CA THR A 28 9.75 16.66 -36.69
C THR A 28 9.18 16.82 -35.30
N SER A 29 8.23 15.97 -34.97
CA SER A 29 7.99 15.70 -33.55
C SER A 29 9.31 15.29 -32.92
N PRO A 30 9.78 15.93 -31.83
CA PRO A 30 11.03 15.54 -31.21
C PRO A 30 10.91 14.06 -30.75
N CYS A 31 11.82 13.25 -31.27
CA CYS A 31 11.97 11.86 -30.77
C CYS A 31 12.26 11.94 -29.27
N PRO A 32 11.50 11.25 -28.42
CA PRO A 32 11.76 11.26 -26.99
C PRO A 32 13.19 10.75 -26.73
N PRO A 33 13.90 11.30 -25.72
CA PRO A 33 15.25 10.87 -25.41
C PRO A 33 15.26 9.37 -25.11
N VAL A 34 16.30 8.68 -25.55
CA VAL A 34 16.46 7.21 -25.48
C VAL A 34 16.28 6.67 -24.04
N GLU A 35 16.60 7.49 -23.04
CA GLU A 35 16.40 7.17 -21.62
C GLU A 35 14.92 7.11 -21.24
N GLU A 36 14.06 7.93 -21.79
CA GLU A 36 12.62 7.96 -21.52
C GLU A 36 11.90 6.75 -22.13
N GLU A 37 12.31 6.34 -23.33
CA GLU A 37 11.83 5.09 -23.94
C GLU A 37 12.28 3.85 -23.17
N ALA A 38 13.52 3.80 -22.69
CA ALA A 38 14.03 2.70 -21.90
C ALA A 38 13.28 2.60 -20.56
N ALA A 39 13.05 3.72 -19.87
CA ALA A 39 12.26 3.77 -18.63
C ALA A 39 10.82 3.32 -18.86
N SER A 40 10.18 3.74 -19.96
CA SER A 40 8.83 3.30 -20.31
C SER A 40 8.75 1.80 -20.62
N ARG A 41 9.73 1.23 -21.31
CA ARG A 41 9.81 -0.21 -21.59
C ARG A 41 9.99 -1.02 -20.30
N MET A 42 10.87 -0.56 -19.39
CA MET A 42 11.06 -1.20 -18.08
C MET A 42 9.77 -1.14 -17.24
N ALA A 43 9.08 0.00 -17.20
CA ALA A 43 7.82 0.15 -16.50
C ALA A 43 6.74 -0.82 -17.04
N ASN A 44 6.62 -0.95 -18.37
CA ASN A 44 5.68 -1.87 -19.01
C ASN A 44 6.04 -3.34 -18.74
N SER A 45 7.33 -3.69 -18.74
CA SER A 45 7.78 -5.04 -18.41
C SER A 45 7.49 -5.40 -16.96
N ASN A 46 7.77 -4.48 -16.02
CA ASN A 46 7.46 -4.67 -14.61
C ASN A 46 5.95 -4.81 -14.37
N LYS A 47 5.13 -4.00 -15.04
CA LYS A 47 3.67 -4.10 -14.97
C LYS A 47 3.18 -5.48 -15.43
N SER A 48 3.67 -6.00 -16.56
CA SER A 48 3.29 -7.32 -17.06
C SER A 48 3.68 -8.44 -16.09
N LEU A 49 4.85 -8.34 -15.45
CA LEU A 49 5.29 -9.30 -14.43
C LEU A 49 4.36 -9.27 -13.21
N LEU A 50 4.05 -8.09 -12.69
CA LEU A 50 3.14 -7.93 -11.55
C LEU A 50 1.74 -8.43 -11.85
N GLU A 51 1.21 -8.16 -13.05
CA GLU A 51 -0.08 -8.71 -13.50
C GLU A 51 -0.05 -10.25 -13.58
N GLY A 52 1.09 -10.83 -13.96
CA GLY A 52 1.29 -12.28 -13.95
C GLY A 52 1.21 -12.86 -12.54
N ILE A 53 1.88 -12.23 -11.57
CA ILE A 53 1.85 -12.64 -10.16
C ILE A 53 0.44 -12.46 -9.57
N ALA A 54 -0.22 -11.34 -9.86
CA ALA A 54 -1.57 -11.06 -9.37
C ALA A 54 -2.59 -12.14 -9.79
N LYS A 55 -2.45 -12.72 -10.98
CA LYS A 55 -3.32 -13.81 -11.47
C LYS A 55 -3.17 -15.12 -10.71
N LEU A 56 -2.11 -15.26 -9.92
CA LEU A 56 -1.90 -16.42 -9.05
C LEU A 56 -2.69 -16.32 -7.73
N PHE A 57 -3.18 -15.14 -7.36
CA PHE A 57 -3.99 -15.00 -6.16
C PHE A 57 -5.27 -15.83 -6.25
N ASN A 58 -5.54 -16.62 -5.22
CA ASN A 58 -6.67 -17.55 -5.14
C ASN A 58 -6.76 -18.49 -6.36
N ASN A 59 -5.64 -18.93 -6.88
CA ASN A 59 -5.55 -19.82 -8.03
C ASN A 59 -4.78 -21.10 -7.62
N THR A 60 -5.33 -22.24 -7.95
CA THR A 60 -4.72 -23.55 -7.63
C THR A 60 -3.55 -23.92 -8.54
N ALA A 61 -3.37 -23.22 -9.66
CA ALA A 61 -2.27 -23.49 -10.59
C ALA A 61 -0.93 -23.22 -9.90
N HIS A 62 -0.10 -24.26 -9.75
CA HIS A 62 1.20 -24.23 -9.08
C HIS A 62 1.16 -23.90 -7.58
N ALA A 63 -0.03 -23.89 -6.95
CA ALA A 63 -0.14 -23.71 -5.51
C ALA A 63 0.48 -24.90 -4.78
N ASP A 64 1.35 -24.60 -3.82
CA ASP A 64 2.07 -25.59 -3.00
C ASP A 64 1.86 -25.35 -1.49
N VAL A 65 1.08 -24.35 -1.13
CA VAL A 65 0.71 -23.99 0.25
C VAL A 65 -0.81 -23.88 0.38
N LYS A 66 -1.35 -24.30 1.52
CA LYS A 66 -2.76 -24.19 1.88
C LYS A 66 -2.90 -23.29 3.09
N ILE A 67 -3.76 -22.28 2.97
CA ILE A 67 -4.02 -21.33 4.04
C ILE A 67 -5.50 -21.40 4.41
N GLN A 68 -5.77 -21.86 5.63
CA GLN A 68 -7.12 -21.90 6.18
C GLN A 68 -7.44 -20.56 6.81
N ILE A 69 -8.40 -19.83 6.22
CA ILE A 69 -8.93 -18.54 6.70
C ILE A 69 -10.38 -18.77 7.10
N GLY A 70 -10.66 -18.86 8.40
CA GLY A 70 -11.98 -19.27 8.87
C GLY A 70 -12.40 -20.61 8.28
N GLN A 71 -13.45 -20.64 7.47
CA GLN A 71 -13.94 -21.84 6.78
C GLN A 71 -13.42 -22.00 5.35
N TYR A 72 -12.66 -21.03 4.83
CA TYR A 72 -12.16 -21.03 3.47
C TYR A 72 -10.70 -21.50 3.39
N GLU A 73 -10.40 -22.41 2.45
CA GLU A 73 -9.03 -22.82 2.13
C GLU A 73 -8.53 -22.02 0.92
N LEU A 74 -7.60 -21.09 1.17
CA LEU A 74 -6.95 -20.29 0.14
C LEU A 74 -5.72 -21.05 -0.39
N PRO A 75 -5.68 -21.40 -1.69
CA PRO A 75 -4.47 -21.90 -2.33
C PRO A 75 -3.44 -20.78 -2.44
N ALA A 76 -2.19 -21.08 -2.09
CA ALA A 76 -1.12 -20.10 -2.07
C ALA A 76 0.19 -20.67 -2.60
N HIS A 77 1.17 -19.79 -2.81
CA HIS A 77 2.44 -20.10 -3.45
C HIS A 77 3.59 -19.72 -2.51
N SER A 78 4.34 -20.71 -2.03
CA SER A 78 5.42 -20.50 -1.05
C SER A 78 6.43 -19.45 -1.51
N VAL A 79 6.76 -19.42 -2.79
CA VAL A 79 7.71 -18.44 -3.36
C VAL A 79 7.19 -17.01 -3.25
N VAL A 80 5.89 -16.77 -3.46
CA VAL A 80 5.29 -15.43 -3.33
C VAL A 80 5.26 -15.01 -1.86
N LEU A 81 4.74 -15.90 -0.99
CA LEU A 81 4.64 -15.61 0.45
C LEU A 81 6.01 -15.32 1.07
N ALA A 82 7.00 -16.17 0.81
CA ALA A 82 8.35 -16.02 1.36
C ALA A 82 9.10 -14.80 0.80
N SER A 83 8.82 -14.40 -0.44
CA SER A 83 9.43 -13.20 -1.03
C SER A 83 8.88 -11.89 -0.47
N GLN A 84 7.65 -11.90 0.03
CA GLN A 84 6.97 -10.70 0.53
C GLN A 84 7.07 -10.55 2.05
N SER A 85 7.12 -11.66 2.80
CA SER A 85 6.99 -11.70 4.26
C SER A 85 8.14 -12.45 4.92
N ALA A 86 8.84 -11.77 5.83
CA ALA A 86 9.88 -12.40 6.65
C ALA A 86 9.31 -13.49 7.59
N PHE A 87 8.04 -13.35 8.00
CA PHE A 87 7.32 -14.39 8.73
C PHE A 87 7.26 -15.68 7.90
N PHE A 88 6.72 -15.60 6.66
CA PHE A 88 6.61 -16.77 5.78
C PHE A 88 7.96 -17.31 5.32
N GLN A 89 8.96 -16.45 5.13
CA GLN A 89 10.31 -16.90 4.82
C GLN A 89 10.86 -17.85 5.90
N LYS A 90 10.58 -17.56 7.16
CA LYS A 90 10.97 -18.42 8.28
C LYS A 90 10.04 -19.62 8.43
N ALA A 91 8.73 -19.40 8.44
CA ALA A 91 7.74 -20.44 8.70
C ALA A 91 7.71 -21.55 7.63
N LEU A 92 8.06 -21.22 6.39
CA LEU A 92 8.15 -22.18 5.28
C LEU A 92 9.49 -22.93 5.22
N SER A 93 10.44 -22.63 6.13
CA SER A 93 11.67 -23.40 6.24
C SER A 93 11.37 -24.80 6.83
N GLU A 94 12.17 -25.80 6.42
CA GLU A 94 12.02 -27.20 6.88
C GLU A 94 12.18 -27.38 8.41
N SER A 95 12.66 -26.35 9.10
CA SER A 95 12.82 -26.37 10.56
C SER A 95 11.51 -26.27 11.33
N PHE A 96 10.40 -25.88 10.69
CA PHE A 96 9.10 -25.69 11.28
C PHE A 96 8.08 -26.72 10.77
N HIS A 97 7.07 -27.02 11.60
CA HIS A 97 5.99 -27.93 11.23
C HIS A 97 5.25 -27.47 9.97
N GLU A 98 4.95 -26.19 9.89
CA GLU A 98 4.28 -25.53 8.76
C GLU A 98 5.11 -25.61 7.48
N GLY A 99 6.44 -25.55 7.56
CA GLY A 99 7.35 -25.72 6.43
C GLY A 99 7.29 -27.14 5.85
N ASN A 100 7.11 -28.15 6.69
CA ASN A 100 6.97 -29.54 6.25
C ASN A 100 5.57 -29.86 5.72
N THR A 101 4.52 -29.35 6.38
CA THR A 101 3.12 -29.61 6.00
C THR A 101 2.62 -28.66 4.93
N LYS A 102 3.24 -27.47 4.82
CA LYS A 102 2.79 -26.36 3.98
C LYS A 102 1.33 -25.97 4.20
N GLN A 103 0.89 -26.05 5.47
CA GLN A 103 -0.46 -25.71 5.89
C GLN A 103 -0.42 -24.68 7.02
N PHE A 104 -1.21 -23.62 6.87
CA PHE A 104 -1.37 -22.55 7.86
C PHE A 104 -2.84 -22.41 8.23
N HIS A 105 -3.14 -22.16 9.50
CA HIS A 105 -4.51 -22.06 10.02
C HIS A 105 -4.71 -20.76 10.80
N PHE A 106 -5.54 -19.87 10.28
CA PHE A 106 -5.94 -18.60 10.89
C PHE A 106 -7.46 -18.63 11.15
N LYS A 107 -7.87 -19.21 12.27
CA LYS A 107 -9.29 -19.50 12.58
C LYS A 107 -9.94 -18.46 13.49
N GLU A 108 -9.16 -17.84 14.36
CA GLU A 108 -9.66 -16.98 15.44
C GLU A 108 -9.61 -15.49 15.11
N ASP A 109 -8.90 -15.13 14.03
CA ASP A 109 -8.73 -13.75 13.62
C ASP A 109 -9.72 -13.37 12.52
N SER A 110 -9.81 -12.07 12.20
CA SER A 110 -10.63 -11.57 11.10
C SER A 110 -10.29 -12.25 9.76
N ALA A 111 -11.22 -13.02 9.24
CA ALA A 111 -11.05 -13.72 7.97
C ALA A 111 -10.86 -12.72 6.81
N HIS A 112 -11.60 -11.60 6.84
CA HIS A 112 -11.49 -10.57 5.81
C HIS A 112 -10.16 -9.82 5.88
N ALA A 113 -9.60 -9.57 7.07
CA ALA A 113 -8.29 -8.96 7.21
C ALA A 113 -7.18 -9.87 6.64
N HIS A 114 -7.21 -11.16 6.96
CA HIS A 114 -6.27 -12.14 6.40
C HIS A 114 -6.37 -12.22 4.89
N TRP A 115 -7.58 -12.28 4.33
CA TRP A 115 -7.77 -12.27 2.87
C TRP A 115 -7.10 -11.06 2.22
N ARG A 116 -7.33 -9.86 2.76
CA ARG A 116 -6.75 -8.60 2.23
C ARG A 116 -5.23 -8.60 2.32
N VAL A 117 -4.67 -9.15 3.39
CA VAL A 117 -3.22 -9.28 3.54
C VAL A 117 -2.65 -10.23 2.48
N PHE A 118 -3.28 -11.37 2.25
CA PHE A 118 -2.85 -12.28 1.18
C PHE A 118 -3.06 -11.69 -0.20
N GLU A 119 -4.17 -11.03 -0.46
CA GLU A 119 -4.41 -10.29 -1.71
C GLU A 119 -3.29 -9.29 -1.99
N TYR A 120 -2.90 -8.51 -0.97
CA TYR A 120 -1.80 -7.55 -1.07
C TYR A 120 -0.48 -8.21 -1.46
N MET A 121 -0.13 -9.36 -0.91
CA MET A 121 1.13 -10.05 -1.23
C MET A 121 1.25 -10.41 -2.73
N TYR A 122 0.13 -10.56 -3.43
CA TYR A 122 0.11 -10.88 -4.86
C TYR A 122 -0.09 -9.67 -5.76
N THR A 123 -0.84 -8.65 -5.29
CA THR A 123 -1.31 -7.54 -6.12
C THR A 123 -0.68 -6.20 -5.78
N GLY A 124 -0.02 -6.08 -4.62
CA GLY A 124 0.46 -4.83 -4.07
C GLY A 124 -0.66 -3.91 -3.55
N ASN A 125 -1.90 -4.41 -3.48
CA ASN A 125 -3.07 -3.67 -3.02
C ASN A 125 -4.09 -4.62 -2.38
N TYR A 126 -5.14 -4.10 -1.73
CA TYR A 126 -6.23 -4.93 -1.20
C TYR A 126 -7.59 -4.30 -1.46
N THR A 127 -8.61 -5.16 -1.56
CA THR A 127 -9.99 -4.75 -1.85
C THR A 127 -10.65 -4.05 -0.66
N GLU A 128 -11.44 -3.02 -0.97
CA GLU A 128 -12.31 -2.34 -0.02
C GLU A 128 -13.60 -3.12 0.23
N LEU A 129 -14.03 -3.89 -0.76
CA LEU A 129 -15.30 -4.60 -0.71
C LEU A 129 -15.18 -5.89 0.11
N PRO A 130 -16.29 -6.31 0.72
CA PRO A 130 -16.38 -7.60 1.38
C PRO A 130 -16.20 -8.77 0.43
N VAL A 131 -15.52 -9.78 0.92
CA VAL A 131 -15.28 -11.01 0.15
C VAL A 131 -16.39 -12.00 0.41
N GLN A 132 -17.28 -12.19 -0.57
CA GLN A 132 -18.44 -13.08 -0.45
C GLN A 132 -18.07 -14.53 -0.11
N LEU A 133 -16.89 -15.00 -0.53
CA LEU A 133 -16.41 -16.36 -0.26
C LEU A 133 -16.18 -16.63 1.24
N LEU A 134 -15.99 -15.59 2.04
CA LEU A 134 -15.71 -15.70 3.47
C LEU A 134 -16.98 -15.66 4.33
N GLY A 135 -18.15 -15.47 3.73
CA GLY A 135 -19.43 -15.41 4.43
C GLY A 135 -19.72 -14.04 5.04
N THR A 136 -20.18 -14.02 6.30
CA THR A 136 -20.60 -12.79 6.97
C THR A 136 -19.45 -11.82 7.17
N HIS A 137 -19.72 -10.54 6.98
CA HIS A 137 -18.80 -9.48 7.32
C HIS A 137 -18.44 -9.48 8.79
N ASP A 138 -17.17 -9.33 9.08
CA ASP A 138 -16.63 -9.19 10.42
C ASP A 138 -16.05 -7.79 10.69
N ASP A 139 -16.10 -6.88 9.71
CA ASP A 139 -15.54 -5.54 9.81
C ASP A 139 -16.46 -4.44 9.21
N ASP A 140 -16.23 -3.20 9.60
CA ASP A 140 -16.84 -2.00 9.07
C ASP A 140 -15.81 -1.11 8.33
N GLU A 141 -16.24 0.05 7.88
CA GLU A 141 -15.41 0.97 7.10
C GLU A 141 -14.16 1.48 7.85
N LEU A 142 -14.22 1.63 9.16
CA LEU A 142 -13.08 2.08 9.98
C LEU A 142 -12.24 0.91 10.46
N VAL A 143 -12.89 -0.12 11.02
CA VAL A 143 -12.21 -1.28 11.63
C VAL A 143 -11.47 -2.12 10.59
N LYS A 144 -11.93 -2.14 9.35
CA LYS A 144 -11.30 -2.87 8.25
C LYS A 144 -9.80 -2.59 8.13
N ASP A 145 -9.42 -1.31 8.03
CA ASP A 145 -8.01 -0.93 7.84
C ASP A 145 -7.20 -1.09 9.12
N VAL A 146 -7.83 -0.95 10.29
CA VAL A 146 -7.23 -1.26 11.59
C VAL A 146 -6.81 -2.74 11.65
N ARG A 147 -7.69 -3.65 11.27
CA ARG A 147 -7.42 -5.10 11.26
C ARG A 147 -6.37 -5.48 10.23
N VAL A 148 -6.41 -4.86 9.03
CA VAL A 148 -5.35 -5.05 8.04
C VAL A 148 -4.00 -4.57 8.58
N TYR A 149 -3.95 -3.42 9.25
CA TYR A 149 -2.73 -2.90 9.88
C TYR A 149 -2.14 -3.88 10.91
N VAL A 150 -2.98 -4.37 11.84
CA VAL A 150 -2.57 -5.31 12.89
C VAL A 150 -2.10 -6.64 12.29
N THR A 151 -2.82 -7.15 11.30
CA THR A 151 -2.45 -8.41 10.61
C THR A 151 -1.17 -8.22 9.77
N ALA A 152 -0.96 -7.05 9.17
CA ALA A 152 0.27 -6.72 8.45
C ALA A 152 1.49 -6.68 9.39
N GLU A 153 1.33 -6.17 10.61
CA GLU A 153 2.38 -6.23 11.65
C GLU A 153 2.74 -7.67 11.99
N PHE A 154 1.74 -8.53 12.22
CA PHE A 154 1.96 -9.94 12.51
C PHE A 154 2.78 -10.64 11.40
N PHE A 155 2.48 -10.36 10.13
CA PHE A 155 3.20 -10.92 8.99
C PHE A 155 4.47 -10.15 8.59
N MET A 156 4.86 -9.12 9.33
CA MET A 156 6.04 -8.28 9.05
C MET A 156 5.99 -7.63 7.65
N LEU A 157 4.87 -7.01 7.32
CA LEU A 157 4.59 -6.37 6.03
C LEU A 157 4.53 -4.85 6.20
N ASP A 158 5.67 -4.21 6.39
CA ASP A 158 5.76 -2.77 6.70
C ASP A 158 5.07 -1.87 5.66
N ASN A 159 5.21 -2.19 4.37
CA ASN A 159 4.57 -1.41 3.30
C ASN A 159 3.04 -1.52 3.34
N LEU A 160 2.50 -2.71 3.63
CA LEU A 160 1.06 -2.88 3.80
C LEU A 160 0.55 -2.16 5.05
N LYS A 161 1.31 -2.23 6.14
CA LYS A 161 1.03 -1.51 7.38
C LYS A 161 0.91 -0.01 7.13
N GLN A 162 1.83 0.59 6.36
CA GLN A 162 1.75 2.00 5.98
C GLN A 162 0.54 2.30 5.09
N LEU A 163 0.27 1.49 4.09
CA LEU A 163 -0.91 1.64 3.23
C LEU A 163 -2.22 1.60 4.03
N ALA A 164 -2.33 0.66 4.96
CA ALA A 164 -3.52 0.54 5.83
C ALA A 164 -3.68 1.78 6.73
N LEU A 165 -2.58 2.29 7.29
CA LEU A 165 -2.60 3.51 8.10
C LEU A 165 -3.01 4.75 7.28
N GLU A 166 -2.52 4.89 6.07
CA GLU A 166 -2.88 6.00 5.16
C GLU A 166 -4.37 5.96 4.82
N ARG A 167 -4.90 4.78 4.47
CA ARG A 167 -6.33 4.60 4.21
C ARG A 167 -7.18 4.90 5.43
N PHE A 168 -6.77 4.38 6.58
CA PHE A 168 -7.46 4.64 7.85
C PHE A 168 -7.51 6.13 8.16
N ARG A 169 -6.40 6.86 8.04
CA ARG A 169 -6.36 8.32 8.25
C ARG A 169 -7.29 9.07 7.31
N SER A 170 -7.28 8.72 6.02
CA SER A 170 -8.18 9.34 5.05
C SER A 170 -9.66 9.14 5.42
N LYS A 171 -10.04 7.93 5.84
CA LYS A 171 -11.41 7.64 6.29
C LYS A 171 -11.78 8.34 7.59
N LEU A 172 -10.84 8.50 8.52
CA LEU A 172 -11.09 9.24 9.76
C LEU A 172 -11.46 10.69 9.50
N GLU A 173 -10.92 11.34 8.47
CA GLU A 173 -11.25 12.72 8.12
C GLU A 173 -12.75 12.89 7.76
N GLU A 174 -13.36 11.85 7.22
CA GLU A 174 -14.76 11.84 6.80
C GLU A 174 -15.69 11.21 7.86
N LEU A 175 -15.25 10.11 8.47
CA LEU A 175 -16.08 9.25 9.32
C LEU A 175 -15.94 9.53 10.83
N TRP A 176 -15.21 10.57 11.23
CA TRP A 176 -15.07 10.92 12.65
C TRP A 176 -16.41 11.23 13.34
N VAL A 177 -17.44 11.59 12.59
CA VAL A 177 -18.79 11.84 13.10
C VAL A 177 -19.58 10.57 13.41
N SER A 178 -19.15 9.43 12.87
CA SER A 178 -19.83 8.13 13.04
C SER A 178 -19.71 7.62 14.47
N GLU A 179 -20.76 6.94 14.94
CA GLU A 179 -20.71 6.22 16.23
C GLU A 179 -19.71 5.02 16.18
N LEU A 180 -19.42 4.49 15.00
CA LEU A 180 -18.42 3.43 14.78
C LEU A 180 -17.01 3.84 15.22
N LEU A 181 -16.72 5.16 15.28
CA LEU A 181 -15.42 5.65 15.73
C LEU A 181 -15.08 5.17 17.15
N PHE A 182 -16.05 5.11 18.05
CA PHE A 182 -15.78 4.76 19.44
C PHE A 182 -15.44 3.29 19.63
N ASP A 183 -16.09 2.42 18.87
CA ASP A 183 -15.78 0.99 18.86
C ASP A 183 -14.45 0.73 18.15
N CYS A 184 -14.18 1.46 17.08
CA CYS A 184 -12.88 1.44 16.39
C CYS A 184 -11.73 1.86 17.34
N ILE A 185 -11.90 2.93 18.16
CA ILE A 185 -10.91 3.33 19.16
C ILE A 185 -10.69 2.20 20.18
N ARG A 186 -11.76 1.57 20.68
CA ARG A 186 -11.64 0.43 21.61
C ARG A 186 -10.84 -0.71 20.98
N GLU A 187 -11.15 -1.08 19.75
CA GLU A 187 -10.44 -2.13 19.04
C GLU A 187 -8.95 -1.79 18.82
N ILE A 188 -8.62 -0.55 18.44
CA ILE A 188 -7.22 -0.11 18.31
C ILE A 188 -6.46 -0.31 19.62
N TYR A 189 -7.02 0.14 20.74
CA TYR A 189 -6.35 0.04 22.04
C TYR A 189 -6.32 -1.38 22.61
N ALA A 190 -7.24 -2.23 22.19
CA ALA A 190 -7.23 -3.66 22.54
C ALA A 190 -6.22 -4.47 21.70
N SER A 191 -5.98 -4.08 20.43
CA SER A 191 -5.18 -4.84 19.47
C SER A 191 -3.77 -4.30 19.25
N THR A 192 -3.42 -3.13 19.81
CA THR A 192 -2.10 -2.50 19.66
C THR A 192 -1.41 -2.28 21.00
N THR A 193 -0.07 -2.38 20.99
CA THR A 193 0.75 -2.02 22.15
C THR A 193 1.04 -0.51 22.21
N PRO A 194 1.49 0.05 23.35
CA PRO A 194 1.90 1.45 23.44
C PRO A 194 3.06 1.83 22.49
N LEU A 195 3.80 0.85 21.97
CA LEU A 195 4.87 1.06 20.99
C LEU A 195 4.33 1.26 19.58
N GLU A 196 3.10 0.79 19.31
CA GLU A 196 2.42 0.89 18.02
C GLU A 196 1.68 2.23 17.90
N VAL A 197 2.45 3.31 17.74
CA VAL A 197 1.94 4.68 17.79
C VAL A 197 1.12 5.12 16.57
N GLY A 198 1.17 4.40 15.45
CA GLY A 198 0.57 4.83 14.18
C GLY A 198 -0.94 5.04 14.26
N LEU A 199 -1.69 3.99 14.58
CA LEU A 199 -3.15 4.03 14.73
C LEU A 199 -3.58 4.84 15.95
N ARG A 200 -2.88 4.66 17.10
CA ARG A 200 -3.19 5.41 18.34
C ARG A 200 -3.09 6.91 18.12
N ASN A 201 -2.00 7.38 17.49
CA ASN A 201 -1.83 8.79 17.18
C ASN A 201 -2.92 9.31 16.23
N ALA A 202 -3.31 8.53 15.22
CA ALA A 202 -4.34 8.96 14.27
C ALA A 202 -5.67 9.27 14.97
N VAL A 203 -6.14 8.39 15.85
CA VAL A 203 -7.41 8.62 16.57
C VAL A 203 -7.29 9.71 17.64
N VAL A 204 -6.15 9.82 18.32
CA VAL A 204 -5.90 10.89 19.29
C VAL A 204 -5.87 12.27 18.62
N GLU A 205 -5.25 12.38 17.44
CA GLU A 205 -5.21 13.63 16.66
C GLU A 205 -6.61 14.09 16.27
N VAL A 206 -7.42 13.19 15.71
CA VAL A 206 -8.80 13.52 15.35
C VAL A 206 -9.63 13.86 16.58
N ALA A 207 -9.53 13.09 17.66
CA ALA A 207 -10.25 13.37 18.90
C ALA A 207 -9.86 14.71 19.52
N ALA A 208 -8.58 15.06 19.50
CA ALA A 208 -8.10 16.35 20.02
C ALA A 208 -8.59 17.54 19.19
N VAL A 209 -8.61 17.43 17.86
CA VAL A 209 -9.11 18.47 16.95
C VAL A 209 -10.62 18.62 17.06
N ARG A 210 -11.36 17.53 17.13
CA ARG A 210 -12.83 17.49 17.13
C ARG A 210 -13.45 17.44 18.54
N ARG A 211 -12.67 17.68 19.59
CA ARG A 211 -13.06 17.49 20.99
C ARG A 211 -14.39 18.14 21.40
N ASN A 212 -14.67 19.33 20.87
CA ASN A 212 -15.90 20.06 21.22
C ASN A 212 -17.14 19.37 20.65
N ASP A 213 -17.03 18.88 19.41
CA ASP A 213 -18.13 18.17 18.73
C ASP A 213 -18.31 16.77 19.34
N LEU A 214 -17.21 16.08 19.61
CA LEU A 214 -17.23 14.73 20.21
C LEU A 214 -17.72 14.77 21.65
N TRP A 215 -17.44 15.84 22.42
CA TRP A 215 -17.92 15.98 23.80
C TRP A 215 -19.44 15.97 23.91
N GLY A 216 -20.16 16.44 22.88
CA GLY A 216 -21.60 16.33 22.81
C GLY A 216 -22.15 14.89 22.69
N LYS A 217 -21.29 13.91 22.43
CA LYS A 217 -21.68 12.51 22.24
C LYS A 217 -21.50 11.71 23.52
N VAL A 218 -22.57 11.06 23.99
CA VAL A 218 -22.55 10.21 25.19
C VAL A 218 -21.54 9.07 25.05
N ALA A 219 -21.43 8.48 23.86
CA ALA A 219 -20.48 7.38 23.61
C ALA A 219 -19.01 7.82 23.80
N PHE A 220 -18.66 9.08 23.44
CA PHE A 220 -17.34 9.64 23.69
C PHE A 220 -17.09 9.87 25.19
N GLN A 221 -18.09 10.40 25.90
CA GLN A 221 -17.98 10.58 27.35
C GLN A 221 -17.80 9.24 28.06
N ASN A 222 -18.56 8.21 27.65
CA ASN A 222 -18.41 6.86 28.19
C ASN A 222 -17.00 6.29 27.91
N LEU A 223 -16.49 6.45 26.69
CA LEU A 223 -15.14 6.01 26.34
C LEU A 223 -14.06 6.63 27.24
N LEU A 224 -14.20 7.92 27.56
CA LEU A 224 -13.28 8.62 28.46
C LEU A 224 -13.51 8.23 29.93
N HIS A 225 -14.76 7.97 30.32
CA HIS A 225 -15.11 7.53 31.68
C HIS A 225 -14.60 6.12 31.99
N ASP A 226 -14.61 5.24 30.96
CA ASP A 226 -14.02 3.89 31.07
C ASP A 226 -12.51 3.96 31.35
N GLY A 227 -11.87 5.10 31.02
CA GLY A 227 -10.46 5.33 31.26
C GLY A 227 -9.56 4.59 30.28
N GLY A 228 -8.36 4.20 30.78
CA GLY A 228 -7.39 3.44 29.97
C GLY A 228 -6.47 4.32 29.13
N ASP A 229 -5.65 3.66 28.31
CA ASP A 229 -4.56 4.30 27.56
C ASP A 229 -5.05 5.41 26.63
N PHE A 230 -6.23 5.28 26.01
CA PHE A 230 -6.76 6.32 25.12
C PHE A 230 -6.97 7.65 25.84
N ALA A 231 -7.55 7.62 27.03
CA ALA A 231 -7.78 8.83 27.82
C ALA A 231 -6.45 9.48 28.24
N VAL A 232 -5.44 8.65 28.57
CA VAL A 232 -4.09 9.12 28.91
C VAL A 232 -3.41 9.75 27.70
N ASP A 233 -3.43 9.10 26.55
CA ASP A 233 -2.83 9.59 25.31
C ASP A 233 -3.48 10.91 24.85
N LEU A 234 -4.81 11.00 24.95
CA LEU A 234 -5.56 12.21 24.62
C LEU A 234 -5.22 13.37 25.56
N LEU A 235 -5.10 13.13 26.85
CA LEU A 235 -4.66 14.14 27.82
C LEU A 235 -3.21 14.56 27.56
N GLY A 236 -2.32 13.61 27.29
CA GLY A 236 -0.94 13.86 26.91
C GLY A 236 -0.82 14.80 25.71
N LYS A 237 -1.71 14.66 24.71
CA LYS A 237 -1.76 15.54 23.53
C LYS A 237 -2.06 16.98 23.89
N PHE A 238 -2.85 17.24 24.94
CA PHE A 238 -3.13 18.60 25.40
C PHE A 238 -2.02 19.20 26.27
N CYS A 239 -1.25 18.35 26.96
CA CYS A 239 -0.14 18.77 27.81
C CYS A 239 1.15 19.06 27.03
N SER A 240 1.29 18.53 25.82
CA SER A 240 2.50 18.65 24.98
C SER A 240 2.54 19.89 24.09
N ARG A 241 1.69 20.91 24.38
CA ARG A 241 1.64 22.18 23.65
C ARG A 241 2.42 23.28 24.33
#